data_0337f78dc823a39ad80028de16b22bf8
#
_entry.id   0337f78dc823a39ad80028de16b22bf8
#
_cell.length_a   1.000
_cell.length_b   1.000
_cell.length_c   1.000
_cell.angle_alpha   90.00
_cell.angle_beta   90.00
_cell.angle_gamma   90.00
#
_symmetry.space_group_name_H-M   'P 1'
#
loop_
_entity.id
_entity.type
_entity.pdbx_description
1 polymer ?
#
loop_
_entity_poly.entity_id
_entity_poly.type
_entity_poly.pdbx_seq_one_letter_code
_entity_poly.pdbx_strand_id
1 'polypeptide(L)'
;MTVKIIGDKALLSALNNFNINAEKAIDDAVRITAIKVQKAAIKSIRMPSMGTYVTRYTAGGKPYDHVAAKEGESPNNDTGRLMGSIALEHIKGKQVAFVGTNVPYGFFLETVMNRPWLNPALYSKIGTYKKNLEQAIGNQIKAAAK
;
A
#
# COMPACT_ATOMS: atom_id res chain seq x y z
N MET A 1 -24.50 -54.18 -9.35
CA MET A 1 -25.09 -52.83 -9.51
C MET A 1 -23.93 -51.84 -9.59
N THR A 2 -23.76 -51.16 -10.73
CA THR A 2 -22.64 -50.20 -10.89
C THR A 2 -23.25 -48.81 -10.92
N VAL A 3 -22.84 -47.95 -9.98
CA VAL A 3 -23.24 -46.53 -9.95
C VAL A 3 -22.19 -45.74 -10.71
N LYS A 4 -22.59 -45.03 -11.75
CA LYS A 4 -21.74 -44.10 -12.53
C LYS A 4 -21.99 -42.67 -12.06
N ILE A 5 -20.99 -42.05 -11.51
CA ILE A 5 -21.03 -40.60 -11.15
C ILE A 5 -20.61 -39.82 -12.39
N ILE A 6 -21.49 -38.91 -12.86
CA ILE A 6 -21.27 -38.08 -14.04
C ILE A 6 -21.17 -36.64 -13.55
N GLY A 7 -20.11 -35.89 -13.95
CA GLY A 7 -19.96 -34.49 -13.62
C GLY A 7 -18.71 -34.16 -12.79
N ASP A 8 -17.98 -35.18 -12.32
CA ASP A 8 -16.74 -35.01 -11.53
C ASP A 8 -15.68 -34.18 -12.26
N LYS A 9 -15.46 -34.45 -13.56
CA LYS A 9 -14.47 -33.72 -14.37
C LYS A 9 -14.88 -32.27 -14.61
N ALA A 10 -16.15 -32.00 -14.85
CA ALA A 10 -16.66 -30.64 -15.02
C ALA A 10 -16.55 -29.83 -13.71
N LEU A 11 -16.89 -30.45 -12.58
CA LEU A 11 -16.75 -29.85 -11.25
C LEU A 11 -15.30 -29.55 -10.94
N LEU A 12 -14.38 -30.50 -11.17
CA LEU A 12 -12.95 -30.30 -10.95
C LEU A 12 -12.39 -29.16 -11.81
N SER A 13 -12.79 -29.09 -13.10
CA SER A 13 -12.40 -27.99 -13.98
C SER A 13 -12.92 -26.64 -13.48
N ALA A 14 -14.18 -26.57 -13.05
CA ALA A 14 -14.77 -25.34 -12.50
C ALA A 14 -14.07 -24.89 -11.21
N LEU A 15 -13.74 -25.81 -10.32
CA LEU A 15 -12.99 -25.53 -9.09
C LEU A 15 -11.58 -25.03 -9.37
N ASN A 16 -10.87 -25.63 -10.31
CA ASN A 16 -9.53 -25.19 -10.69
C ASN A 16 -9.57 -23.79 -11.32
N ASN A 17 -10.51 -23.52 -12.21
CA ASN A 17 -10.68 -22.19 -12.80
C ASN A 17 -11.05 -21.14 -11.74
N PHE A 18 -11.92 -21.48 -10.79
CA PHE A 18 -12.24 -20.62 -9.66
C PHE A 18 -10.98 -20.28 -8.86
N ASN A 19 -10.16 -21.27 -8.51
CA ASN A 19 -8.95 -21.07 -7.72
C ASN A 19 -7.98 -20.11 -8.43
N ILE A 20 -7.67 -20.35 -9.70
CA ILE A 20 -6.76 -19.50 -10.49
C ILE A 20 -7.29 -18.06 -10.59
N ASN A 21 -8.57 -17.88 -10.82
CA ASN A 21 -9.17 -16.55 -10.93
C ASN A 21 -9.27 -15.83 -9.58
N ALA A 22 -9.51 -16.58 -8.49
CA ALA A 22 -9.51 -16.02 -7.12
C ALA A 22 -8.11 -15.56 -6.71
N GLU A 23 -7.07 -16.35 -6.95
CA GLU A 23 -5.69 -15.96 -6.68
C GLU A 23 -5.29 -14.69 -7.43
N LYS A 24 -5.63 -14.59 -8.70
CA LYS A 24 -5.38 -13.39 -9.50
C LYS A 24 -6.14 -12.18 -8.97
N ALA A 25 -7.40 -12.35 -8.59
CA ALA A 25 -8.22 -11.27 -8.04
C ALA A 25 -7.68 -10.75 -6.70
N ILE A 26 -7.17 -11.65 -5.85
CA ILE A 26 -6.51 -11.30 -4.59
C ILE A 26 -5.20 -10.54 -4.87
N ASP A 27 -4.36 -11.04 -5.79
CA ASP A 27 -3.10 -10.40 -6.17
C ASP A 27 -3.31 -8.97 -6.71
N ASP A 28 -4.32 -8.77 -7.54
CA ASP A 28 -4.72 -7.45 -8.04
C ASP A 28 -5.23 -6.54 -6.91
N ALA A 29 -6.02 -7.06 -5.96
CA ALA A 29 -6.49 -6.28 -4.81
C ALA A 29 -5.33 -5.81 -3.91
N VAL A 30 -4.33 -6.66 -3.68
CA VAL A 30 -3.09 -6.32 -2.96
C VAL A 30 -2.34 -5.21 -3.70
N ARG A 31 -2.10 -5.39 -5.00
CA ARG A 31 -1.38 -4.41 -5.83
C ARG A 31 -2.08 -3.04 -5.84
N ILE A 32 -3.39 -3.02 -6.07
CA ILE A 32 -4.17 -1.78 -6.10
C ILE A 32 -4.12 -1.08 -4.73
N THR A 33 -4.21 -1.84 -3.64
CA THR A 33 -4.14 -1.29 -2.29
C THR A 33 -2.76 -0.70 -2.00
N ALA A 34 -1.69 -1.39 -2.36
CA ALA A 34 -0.33 -0.90 -2.20
C ALA A 34 -0.09 0.42 -2.96
N ILE A 35 -0.62 0.56 -4.18
CA ILE A 35 -0.60 1.82 -4.93
C ILE A 35 -1.33 2.94 -4.16
N LYS A 36 -2.48 2.64 -3.55
CA LYS A 36 -3.23 3.62 -2.75
C LYS A 36 -2.49 4.01 -1.47
N VAL A 37 -1.79 3.07 -0.83
CA VAL A 37 -0.93 3.33 0.34
C VAL A 37 0.24 4.23 -0.05
N GLN A 38 0.96 3.90 -1.11
CA GLN A 38 2.07 4.72 -1.62
C GLN A 38 1.61 6.16 -1.91
N LYS A 39 0.49 6.32 -2.63
CA LYS A 39 -0.06 7.65 -2.92
C LYS A 39 -0.48 8.40 -1.66
N ALA A 40 -1.03 7.71 -0.66
CA ALA A 40 -1.42 8.32 0.61
C ALA A 40 -0.19 8.79 1.41
N ALA A 41 0.87 7.99 1.46
CA ALA A 41 2.13 8.33 2.10
C ALA A 41 2.80 9.54 1.43
N ILE A 42 2.86 9.57 0.11
CA ILE A 42 3.38 10.71 -0.64
C ILE A 42 2.53 11.97 -0.38
N LYS A 43 1.20 11.81 -0.36
CA LYS A 43 0.28 12.93 -0.11
C LYS A 43 0.48 13.50 1.30
N SER A 44 0.66 12.67 2.33
CA SER A 44 0.84 13.14 3.71
C SER A 44 2.10 13.98 3.87
N ILE A 45 3.21 13.64 3.19
CA ILE A 45 4.46 14.41 3.20
C ILE A 45 4.33 15.70 2.38
N ARG A 46 3.53 15.69 1.32
CA ARG A 46 3.32 16.87 0.46
C ARG A 46 2.46 17.95 1.12
N MET A 47 1.52 17.55 1.97
CA MET A 47 0.65 18.50 2.67
C MET A 47 1.41 19.13 3.83
N PRO A 48 1.53 20.47 3.88
CA PRO A 48 2.28 21.12 4.95
C PRO A 48 1.58 20.89 6.30
N SER A 49 2.37 20.51 7.30
CA SER A 49 1.93 20.50 8.69
C SER A 49 2.10 21.89 9.30
N MET A 50 1.39 22.14 10.40
CA MET A 50 1.45 23.40 11.16
C MET A 50 2.68 23.50 12.10
N GLY A 51 3.79 22.92 11.70
CA GLY A 51 5.00 22.76 12.50
C GLY A 51 5.70 24.04 12.98
N THR A 52 6.98 23.93 13.30
CA THR A 52 7.81 25.05 13.78
C THR A 52 8.78 25.50 12.70
N TYR A 53 8.93 26.80 12.52
CA TYR A 53 9.94 27.35 11.62
C TYR A 53 11.33 27.09 12.15
N VAL A 54 12.18 26.54 11.30
CA VAL A 54 13.60 26.27 11.60
C VAL A 54 14.45 26.75 10.42
N THR A 55 15.56 27.40 10.71
CA THR A 55 16.53 27.75 9.68
C THR A 55 17.39 26.53 9.36
N ARG A 56 17.45 26.19 8.10
CA ARG A 56 18.31 25.15 7.54
C ARG A 56 19.33 25.75 6.59
N TYR A 57 20.32 24.93 6.21
CA TYR A 57 21.39 25.37 5.32
C TYR A 57 21.47 24.42 4.13
N THR A 58 21.61 25.00 2.93
CA THR A 58 21.93 24.22 1.72
C THR A 58 23.34 23.64 1.82
N ALA A 59 23.72 22.71 0.94
CA ALA A 59 25.07 22.18 0.86
C ALA A 59 26.15 23.27 0.63
N GLY A 60 25.77 24.40 0.03
CA GLY A 60 26.61 25.57 -0.15
C GLY A 60 26.59 26.58 1.03
N GLY A 61 26.02 26.21 2.19
CA GLY A 61 25.99 27.06 3.39
C GLY A 61 24.95 28.19 3.35
N LYS A 62 24.09 28.27 2.33
CA LYS A 62 23.06 29.31 2.21
C LYS A 62 21.86 28.97 3.12
N PRO A 63 21.44 29.87 4.03
CA PRO A 63 20.31 29.62 4.90
C PRO A 63 18.98 29.66 4.13
N TYR A 64 18.01 28.87 4.61
CA TYR A 64 16.61 28.90 4.16
C TYR A 64 15.69 28.49 5.31
N ASP A 65 14.45 28.97 5.27
CA ASP A 65 13.45 28.64 6.27
C ASP A 65 12.71 27.35 5.88
N HIS A 66 12.55 26.46 6.85
CA HIS A 66 11.82 25.21 6.71
C HIS A 66 10.83 25.07 7.88
N VAL A 67 9.64 24.58 7.59
CA VAL A 67 8.64 24.23 8.61
C VAL A 67 8.84 22.78 9.03
N ALA A 68 9.46 22.55 10.17
CA ALA A 68 9.62 21.22 10.74
C ALA A 68 8.31 20.74 11.35
N ALA A 69 7.81 19.56 10.96
CA ALA A 69 6.62 18.97 11.53
C ALA A 69 6.74 18.77 13.03
N LYS A 70 5.63 18.87 13.76
CA LYS A 70 5.56 18.51 15.18
C LYS A 70 5.50 17.00 15.35
N GLU A 71 5.70 16.56 16.58
CA GLU A 71 5.46 15.18 16.97
C GLU A 71 3.99 14.79 16.70
N GLY A 72 3.76 13.59 16.14
CA GLY A 72 2.46 13.12 15.73
C GLY A 72 2.00 13.59 14.33
N GLU A 73 2.67 14.57 13.73
CA GLU A 73 2.39 15.06 12.38
C GLU A 73 3.29 14.37 11.34
N SER A 74 2.78 14.21 10.13
CA SER A 74 3.61 13.73 8.99
C SER A 74 4.75 14.72 8.72
N PRO A 75 5.95 14.23 8.38
CA PRO A 75 7.07 15.12 8.11
C PRO A 75 6.80 16.04 6.91
N ASN A 76 7.12 17.31 7.04
CA ASN A 76 7.05 18.23 5.93
C ASN A 76 8.12 17.93 4.88
N ASN A 77 7.76 18.10 3.62
CA ASN A 77 8.72 17.98 2.53
C ASN A 77 9.76 19.09 2.61
N ASP A 78 11.04 18.72 2.69
CA ASP A 78 12.17 19.64 2.65
C ASP A 78 12.84 19.59 1.26
N THR A 79 13.67 18.59 1.02
CA THR A 79 14.42 18.44 -0.25
C THR A 79 13.69 17.59 -1.29
N GLY A 80 12.55 17.01 -0.96
CA GLY A 80 11.86 16.05 -1.81
C GLY A 80 12.43 14.63 -1.76
N ARG A 81 13.57 14.42 -1.10
CA ARG A 81 14.29 13.13 -1.11
C ARG A 81 13.46 11.99 -0.51
N LEU A 82 12.83 12.19 0.65
CA LEU A 82 11.96 11.16 1.24
C LEU A 82 10.76 10.87 0.36
N MET A 83 10.05 11.91 -0.05
CA MET A 83 8.86 11.77 -0.89
C MET A 83 9.16 11.08 -2.23
N GLY A 84 10.28 11.43 -2.86
CA GLY A 84 10.71 10.86 -4.14
C GLY A 84 11.26 9.43 -4.03
N SER A 85 11.66 9.00 -2.84
CA SER A 85 12.20 7.65 -2.60
C SER A 85 11.14 6.62 -2.21
N ILE A 86 9.88 7.02 -2.00
CA ILE A 86 8.82 6.09 -1.64
C ILE A 86 8.50 5.20 -2.84
N ALA A 87 8.93 3.96 -2.75
CA ALA A 87 8.77 2.94 -3.78
C ALA A 87 7.69 1.93 -3.41
N LEU A 88 7.19 1.26 -4.43
CA LEU A 88 6.29 0.11 -4.32
C LEU A 88 6.93 -1.05 -5.06
N GLU A 89 7.00 -2.18 -4.42
CA GLU A 89 7.36 -3.46 -5.02
C GLU A 89 6.19 -4.43 -4.87
N HIS A 90 5.75 -5.04 -5.97
CA HIS A 90 4.71 -6.06 -5.98
C HIS A 90 5.28 -7.37 -6.51
N ILE A 91 5.20 -8.42 -5.71
CA ILE A 91 5.63 -9.75 -6.10
C ILE A 91 4.44 -10.48 -6.72
N LYS A 92 4.36 -10.40 -8.05
CA LYS A 92 3.27 -10.98 -8.83
C LYS A 92 3.05 -12.45 -8.51
N GLY A 93 1.81 -12.84 -8.25
CA GLY A 93 1.41 -14.21 -7.95
C GLY A 93 1.74 -14.68 -6.52
N LYS A 94 2.30 -13.81 -5.67
CA LYS A 94 2.57 -14.10 -4.26
C LYS A 94 1.60 -13.41 -3.30
N GLN A 95 0.68 -12.59 -3.83
CA GLN A 95 -0.26 -11.76 -3.06
C GLN A 95 0.46 -10.88 -2.01
N VAL A 96 1.66 -10.43 -2.34
CA VAL A 96 2.51 -9.60 -1.47
C VAL A 96 2.94 -8.34 -2.19
N ALA A 97 2.85 -7.21 -1.50
CA ALA A 97 3.41 -5.95 -1.95
C ALA A 97 4.08 -5.22 -0.79
N PHE A 98 5.17 -4.54 -1.09
CA PHE A 98 5.92 -3.72 -0.17
C PHE A 98 5.81 -2.26 -0.57
N VAL A 99 5.60 -1.39 0.40
CA VAL A 99 5.67 0.07 0.23
C VAL A 99 6.63 0.61 1.26
N GLY A 100 7.62 1.37 0.83
CA GLY A 100 8.64 1.87 1.74
C GLY A 100 9.62 2.82 1.07
N THR A 101 10.68 3.14 1.78
CA THR A 101 11.79 3.99 1.32
C THR A 101 13.12 3.34 1.62
N ASN A 102 14.10 3.58 0.75
CA ASN A 102 15.50 3.23 0.99
C ASN A 102 16.29 4.35 1.71
N VAL A 103 15.62 5.44 2.08
CA VAL A 103 16.27 6.56 2.77
C VAL A 103 16.26 6.29 4.28
N PRO A 104 17.45 6.14 4.94
CA PRO A 104 17.53 5.73 6.34
C PRO A 104 16.77 6.63 7.31
N TYR A 105 16.80 7.94 7.10
CA TYR A 105 16.08 8.86 7.98
C TYR A 105 14.56 8.75 7.89
N GLY A 106 14.00 8.13 6.85
CA GLY A 106 12.57 7.86 6.74
C GLY A 106 12.07 6.94 7.85
N PHE A 107 12.84 5.89 8.17
CA PHE A 107 12.57 5.03 9.32
C PHE A 107 12.70 5.80 10.65
N PHE A 108 13.74 6.61 10.80
CA PHE A 108 13.97 7.41 12.01
C PHE A 108 12.82 8.41 12.27
N LEU A 109 12.32 9.06 11.23
CA LEU A 109 11.14 9.93 11.32
C LEU A 109 9.90 9.18 11.80
N GLU A 110 9.63 8.01 11.22
CA GLU A 110 8.45 7.20 11.54
C GLU A 110 8.47 6.68 12.98
N THR A 111 9.62 6.20 13.47
CA THR A 111 9.70 5.40 14.69
C THR A 111 10.28 6.16 15.88
N VAL A 112 11.30 6.99 15.67
CA VAL A 112 12.03 7.65 16.76
C VAL A 112 11.49 9.05 16.99
N MET A 113 11.27 9.82 15.93
CA MET A 113 10.80 11.20 16.03
C MET A 113 9.29 11.33 16.12
N ASN A 114 8.56 10.21 16.12
CA ASN A 114 7.10 10.17 16.11
C ASN A 114 6.49 11.12 15.06
N ARG A 115 7.03 11.06 13.83
CA ARG A 115 6.53 11.79 12.67
C ARG A 115 6.05 10.81 11.61
N PRO A 116 4.87 10.19 11.85
CA PRO A 116 4.41 9.05 11.07
C PRO A 116 3.93 9.50 9.67
N TRP A 117 4.39 8.81 8.65
CA TRP A 117 4.02 9.05 7.26
C TRP A 117 3.54 7.79 6.54
N LEU A 118 4.04 6.61 6.94
CA LEU A 118 3.73 5.32 6.30
C LEU A 118 2.61 4.57 7.03
N ASN A 119 2.70 4.43 8.37
CA ASN A 119 1.71 3.73 9.17
C ASN A 119 0.30 4.34 9.05
N PRO A 120 0.07 5.65 9.17
CA PRO A 120 -1.24 6.25 8.96
C PRO A 120 -1.76 6.04 7.54
N ALA A 121 -0.87 6.09 6.53
CA ALA A 121 -1.23 5.82 5.15
C ALA A 121 -1.73 4.38 4.98
N LEU A 122 -1.04 3.40 5.55
CA LEU A 122 -1.44 1.99 5.55
C LEU A 122 -2.79 1.79 6.24
N TYR A 123 -2.93 2.24 7.49
CA TYR A 123 -4.16 2.05 8.26
C TYR A 123 -5.38 2.68 7.59
N SER A 124 -5.21 3.84 6.96
CA SER A 124 -6.29 4.50 6.22
C SER A 124 -6.81 3.69 5.02
N LYS A 125 -6.06 2.69 4.54
CA LYS A 125 -6.41 1.87 3.37
C LYS A 125 -6.82 0.44 3.69
N ILE A 126 -6.68 -0.01 4.95
CA ILE A 126 -7.07 -1.37 5.37
C ILE A 126 -8.57 -1.63 5.10
N GLY A 127 -9.45 -0.69 5.45
CA GLY A 127 -10.89 -0.81 5.18
C GLY A 127 -11.21 -0.91 3.70
N THR A 128 -10.51 -0.14 2.87
CA THR A 128 -10.64 -0.21 1.40
C THR A 128 -10.14 -1.54 0.85
N TYR A 129 -9.04 -2.07 1.40
CA TYR A 129 -8.51 -3.38 1.03
C TYR A 129 -9.51 -4.49 1.30
N LYS A 130 -10.08 -4.54 2.52
CA LYS A 130 -11.10 -5.53 2.88
C LYS A 130 -12.28 -5.50 1.92
N LYS A 131 -12.83 -4.32 1.65
CA LYS A 131 -13.95 -4.15 0.71
C LYS A 131 -13.61 -4.60 -0.71
N ASN A 132 -12.43 -4.24 -1.22
CA ASN A 132 -11.98 -4.64 -2.55
C ASN A 132 -11.80 -6.17 -2.63
N LEU A 133 -11.26 -6.79 -1.57
CA LEU A 133 -11.06 -8.22 -1.47
C LEU A 133 -12.39 -8.98 -1.47
N GLU A 134 -13.33 -8.55 -0.62
CA GLU A 134 -14.68 -9.12 -0.54
C GLU A 134 -15.40 -9.04 -1.90
N GLN A 135 -15.29 -7.91 -2.57
CA GLN A 135 -15.89 -7.71 -3.90
C GLN A 135 -15.23 -8.60 -4.95
N ALA A 136 -13.89 -8.70 -4.94
CA ALA A 136 -13.13 -9.52 -5.89
C ALA A 136 -13.50 -11.00 -5.75
N ILE A 137 -13.51 -11.53 -4.54
CA ILE A 137 -13.87 -12.93 -4.24
C ILE A 137 -15.36 -13.17 -4.55
N GLY A 138 -16.23 -12.26 -4.13
CA GLY A 138 -17.68 -12.37 -4.40
C GLY A 138 -18.00 -12.42 -5.90
N ASN A 139 -17.29 -11.68 -6.72
CA ASN A 139 -17.43 -11.73 -8.17
C ASN A 139 -17.00 -13.09 -8.75
N GLN A 140 -15.92 -13.69 -8.24
CA GLN A 140 -15.46 -15.01 -8.67
C GLN A 140 -16.45 -16.12 -8.27
N ILE A 141 -17.01 -16.05 -7.06
CA ILE A 141 -18.05 -16.99 -6.62
C ILE A 141 -19.27 -16.93 -7.56
N LYS A 142 -19.74 -15.72 -7.88
CA LYS A 142 -20.87 -15.53 -8.79
C LYS A 142 -20.57 -16.02 -10.22
N ALA A 143 -19.34 -15.88 -10.67
CA ALA A 143 -18.92 -16.37 -12.00
C ALA A 143 -18.84 -17.89 -12.05
N ALA A 144 -18.41 -18.53 -10.97
CA ALA A 144 -18.31 -19.99 -10.87
C ALA A 144 -19.69 -20.67 -10.68
N ALA A 145 -20.70 -19.94 -10.21
CA ALA A 145 -22.05 -20.45 -9.98
C ALA A 145 -22.96 -20.39 -11.24
N LYS A 146 -22.46 -19.89 -12.37
CA LYS A 146 -23.14 -19.86 -13.66
C LYS A 146 -22.67 -20.99 -14.54
#